data_3e3c8eeac3ba3e2bc8c1acc03f7dde18
#
_entry.id   3e3c8eeac3ba3e2bc8c1acc03f7dde18
#
_cell.length_a   1.000
_cell.length_b   1.000
_cell.length_c   1.000
_cell.angle_alpha   90.00
_cell.angle_beta   90.00
_cell.angle_gamma   90.00
#
_symmetry.space_group_name_H-M   'P 1'
#
loop_
_entity.id
_entity.type
_entity.pdbx_description
1 polymer ?
#
loop_
_entity_poly.entity_id
_entity_poly.type
_entity_poly.pdbx_seq_one_letter_code
_entity_poly.pdbx_strand_id
1 'polypeptide(L)'
;MSKRTFPPEFYKLNFFLENGFKRKECPICKEFYWTIKEDQETCNEAPCVPYSFIGNSPSFKKFSLKETREKFLNFFKKKGHEIINPYPVVARWRTDLFLTDASIVDFQPFVTNGVSPPPANPLVISQPCIRLVDIDKVGLTFGRHLTIFEMGGHHAFNYPDKNIYWKEETVQYCQEFIKEEFGINPEYVTYKEGIWSGGGNAGPCFEVIIGGLEVATLVFMQYKTIDTELIELPIRTVDTGYGMERFSWLSNGSYSCFNVIYGEIYPLISKIIDIPKIEEEILNKYAAYSAIMASRESISKLREEISRKTGIPIE
;
A
#
# COMPACT_ATOMS: atom_id res chain seq x y z
N MET A 1 -13.74 21.43 -6.19
CA MET A 1 -13.13 20.81 -7.40
C MET A 1 -13.76 19.43 -7.55
N SER A 2 -14.36 19.10 -8.72
CA SER A 2 -14.84 17.74 -8.96
C SER A 2 -13.64 16.80 -8.91
N LYS A 3 -13.77 15.69 -8.14
CA LYS A 3 -12.74 14.63 -8.18
C LYS A 3 -12.58 14.20 -9.66
N ARG A 4 -11.36 14.26 -10.19
CA ARG A 4 -11.09 13.64 -11.49
C ARG A 4 -11.42 12.15 -11.37
N THR A 5 -12.08 11.60 -12.35
CA THR A 5 -12.39 10.16 -12.42
C THR A 5 -11.96 9.65 -13.78
N PHE A 6 -11.34 8.48 -13.82
CA PHE A 6 -11.18 7.75 -15.08
C PHE A 6 -12.44 6.96 -15.39
N PRO A 7 -12.78 6.76 -16.67
CA PRO A 7 -13.91 5.94 -17.06
C PRO A 7 -13.81 4.51 -16.49
N PRO A 8 -14.97 3.85 -16.18
CA PRO A 8 -14.98 2.50 -15.60
C PRO A 8 -14.22 1.45 -16.40
N GLU A 9 -14.08 1.64 -17.71
CA GLU A 9 -13.35 0.74 -18.62
C GLU A 9 -11.85 0.64 -18.27
N PHE A 10 -11.29 1.67 -17.62
CA PHE A 10 -9.90 1.65 -17.16
C PHE A 10 -9.65 0.64 -16.05
N TYR A 11 -10.71 0.27 -15.33
CA TYR A 11 -10.65 -0.63 -14.16
C TYR A 11 -11.24 -2.01 -14.43
N LYS A 12 -11.91 -2.21 -15.56
CA LYS A 12 -12.49 -3.48 -15.95
C LYS A 12 -11.44 -4.38 -16.59
N LEU A 13 -10.94 -5.35 -15.82
CA LEU A 13 -9.93 -6.30 -16.27
C LEU A 13 -10.55 -7.68 -16.54
N ASN A 14 -10.04 -8.39 -17.55
CA ASN A 14 -10.41 -9.78 -17.79
C ASN A 14 -10.05 -10.66 -16.60
N PHE A 15 -8.88 -10.42 -15.99
CA PHE A 15 -8.47 -11.09 -14.75
C PHE A 15 -9.58 -11.10 -13.69
N PHE A 16 -10.21 -9.96 -13.45
CA PHE A 16 -11.29 -9.88 -12.46
C PHE A 16 -12.50 -10.72 -12.87
N LEU A 17 -12.91 -10.64 -14.14
CA LEU A 17 -14.09 -11.33 -14.65
C LEU A 17 -13.89 -12.85 -14.63
N GLU A 18 -12.73 -13.32 -15.06
CA GLU A 18 -12.38 -14.74 -15.14
C GLU A 18 -12.18 -15.38 -13.76
N ASN A 19 -11.77 -14.58 -12.76
CA ASN A 19 -11.56 -15.05 -11.39
C ASN A 19 -12.75 -14.76 -10.45
N GLY A 20 -13.91 -14.36 -10.99
CA GLY A 20 -15.14 -14.21 -10.21
C GLY A 20 -15.26 -12.94 -9.37
N PHE A 21 -14.38 -11.95 -9.60
CA PHE A 21 -14.50 -10.66 -8.94
C PHE A 21 -15.71 -9.88 -9.46
N LYS A 22 -16.40 -9.21 -8.54
CA LYS A 22 -17.55 -8.34 -8.82
C LYS A 22 -17.20 -6.90 -8.45
N ARG A 23 -17.56 -5.96 -9.31
CA ARG A 23 -17.43 -4.52 -9.04
C ARG A 23 -18.59 -4.05 -8.18
N LYS A 24 -18.30 -3.37 -7.09
CA LYS A 24 -19.26 -2.81 -6.14
C LYS A 24 -18.91 -1.38 -5.79
N GLU A 25 -19.88 -0.60 -5.31
CA GLU A 25 -19.67 0.73 -4.75
C GLU A 25 -19.73 0.65 -3.22
N CYS A 26 -18.76 1.26 -2.54
CA CYS A 26 -18.75 1.33 -1.08
C CYS A 26 -19.80 2.36 -0.60
N PRO A 27 -20.77 1.98 0.25
CA PRO A 27 -21.79 2.91 0.72
C PRO A 27 -21.25 4.02 1.62
N ILE A 28 -20.03 3.87 2.13
CA ILE A 28 -19.40 4.81 3.08
C ILE A 28 -18.54 5.84 2.32
N CYS A 29 -17.52 5.41 1.57
CA CYS A 29 -16.63 6.33 0.85
C CYS A 29 -17.06 6.64 -0.58
N LYS A 30 -18.06 5.92 -1.12
CA LYS A 30 -18.57 6.06 -2.49
C LYS A 30 -17.55 5.71 -3.59
N GLU A 31 -16.41 5.11 -3.24
CA GLU A 31 -15.44 4.61 -4.20
C GLU A 31 -15.82 3.19 -4.65
N PHE A 32 -15.43 2.83 -5.87
CA PHE A 32 -15.66 1.49 -6.42
C PHE A 32 -14.56 0.54 -6.02
N TYR A 33 -14.90 -0.75 -5.90
CA TYR A 33 -13.95 -1.81 -5.56
C TYR A 33 -14.35 -3.15 -6.19
N TRP A 34 -13.37 -4.04 -6.31
CA TRP A 34 -13.53 -5.39 -6.85
C TRP A 34 -13.27 -6.42 -5.75
N THR A 35 -14.15 -7.39 -5.60
CA THR A 35 -14.09 -8.46 -4.62
C THR A 35 -14.73 -9.74 -5.16
N ILE A 36 -14.21 -10.91 -4.72
CA ILE A 36 -14.85 -12.20 -4.98
C ILE A 36 -15.99 -12.43 -3.98
N LYS A 37 -15.90 -11.84 -2.80
CA LYS A 37 -16.81 -12.10 -1.69
C LYS A 37 -18.18 -11.44 -1.94
N GLU A 38 -19.21 -12.30 -2.08
CA GLU A 38 -20.57 -11.81 -2.44
C GLU A 38 -21.23 -10.97 -1.37
N ASP A 39 -21.00 -11.30 -0.09
CA ASP A 39 -21.55 -10.62 1.09
C ASP A 39 -20.74 -9.39 1.55
N GLN A 40 -19.64 -9.05 0.86
CA GLN A 40 -18.88 -7.85 1.19
C GLN A 40 -19.64 -6.58 0.76
N GLU A 41 -20.02 -5.76 1.73
CA GLU A 41 -20.81 -4.54 1.52
C GLU A 41 -19.97 -3.28 1.39
N THR A 42 -18.72 -3.28 1.90
CA THR A 42 -17.82 -2.11 1.89
C THR A 42 -16.54 -2.40 1.13
N CYS A 43 -15.75 -1.35 0.84
CA CYS A 43 -14.42 -1.51 0.21
C CYS A 43 -13.40 -2.24 1.11
N ASN A 44 -13.79 -2.58 2.32
CA ASN A 44 -12.95 -3.25 3.31
C ASN A 44 -11.66 -2.50 3.68
N GLU A 45 -11.62 -1.19 3.46
CA GLU A 45 -10.50 -0.33 3.84
C GLU A 45 -10.87 0.55 5.03
N ALA A 46 -9.94 0.77 5.93
CA ALA A 46 -10.06 1.82 6.91
C ALA A 46 -9.92 3.21 6.21
N PRO A 47 -10.82 4.18 6.47
CA PRO A 47 -11.67 4.28 7.65
C PRO A 47 -13.09 3.69 7.51
N CYS A 48 -13.44 3.06 6.40
CA CYS A 48 -14.78 2.50 6.23
C CYS A 48 -15.07 1.35 7.21
N VAL A 49 -14.03 0.58 7.54
CA VAL A 49 -14.08 -0.52 8.51
C VAL A 49 -12.88 -0.48 9.45
N PRO A 50 -12.97 -1.02 10.67
CA PRO A 50 -11.81 -1.26 11.51
C PRO A 50 -10.92 -2.36 10.93
N TYR A 51 -9.68 -2.47 11.42
CA TYR A 51 -8.81 -3.59 11.05
C TYR A 51 -9.36 -4.91 11.59
N SER A 52 -9.46 -5.91 10.71
CA SER A 52 -9.88 -7.26 11.07
C SER A 52 -8.71 -8.25 11.20
N PHE A 53 -7.49 -7.85 10.78
CA PHE A 53 -6.30 -8.71 10.85
C PHE A 53 -5.62 -8.69 12.22
N ILE A 54 -5.88 -7.68 13.07
CA ILE A 54 -5.27 -7.57 14.40
C ILE A 54 -5.81 -8.70 15.30
N GLY A 55 -4.89 -9.49 15.84
CA GLY A 55 -5.24 -10.70 16.61
C GLY A 55 -5.68 -11.89 15.73
N ASN A 56 -5.90 -11.69 14.43
CA ASN A 56 -6.40 -12.72 13.51
C ASN A 56 -5.78 -12.56 12.11
N SER A 57 -4.47 -12.78 12.01
CA SER A 57 -3.76 -12.67 10.74
C SER A 57 -4.31 -13.66 9.70
N PRO A 58 -4.56 -13.22 8.46
CA PRO A 58 -4.94 -14.13 7.37
C PRO A 58 -3.74 -14.90 6.78
N SER A 59 -2.51 -14.58 7.18
CA SER A 59 -1.29 -15.24 6.69
C SER A 59 -1.07 -16.58 7.38
N PHE A 60 -0.55 -17.56 6.65
CA PHE A 60 -0.25 -18.89 7.20
C PHE A 60 0.94 -18.90 8.17
N LYS A 61 1.78 -17.87 8.17
CA LYS A 61 2.98 -17.72 9.00
C LYS A 61 3.26 -16.25 9.27
N LYS A 62 3.90 -15.97 10.40
CA LYS A 62 4.47 -14.65 10.73
C LYS A 62 5.79 -14.45 10.00
N PHE A 63 5.99 -13.27 9.41
CA PHE A 63 7.20 -12.90 8.69
C PHE A 63 7.79 -11.62 9.28
N SER A 64 9.09 -11.60 9.45
CA SER A 64 9.86 -10.38 9.74
C SER A 64 9.90 -9.46 8.52
N LEU A 65 10.27 -8.19 8.71
CA LEU A 65 10.48 -7.24 7.61
C LEU A 65 11.53 -7.76 6.61
N LYS A 66 12.62 -8.35 7.10
CA LYS A 66 13.68 -8.93 6.26
C LYS A 66 13.14 -10.08 5.40
N GLU A 67 12.42 -11.04 6.00
CA GLU A 67 11.82 -12.15 5.25
C GLU A 67 10.80 -11.65 4.20
N THR A 68 10.00 -10.65 4.56
CA THR A 68 9.02 -10.04 3.64
C THR A 68 9.71 -9.43 2.42
N ARG A 69 10.78 -8.66 2.63
CA ARG A 69 11.59 -8.08 1.55
C ARG A 69 12.20 -9.15 0.65
N GLU A 70 12.83 -10.16 1.24
CA GLU A 70 13.45 -11.27 0.48
C GLU A 70 12.43 -12.04 -0.35
N LYS A 71 11.24 -12.30 0.20
CA LYS A 71 10.13 -12.93 -0.51
C LYS A 71 9.69 -12.10 -1.70
N PHE A 72 9.48 -10.79 -1.51
CA PHE A 72 9.07 -9.87 -2.56
C PHE A 72 10.08 -9.85 -3.71
N LEU A 73 11.34 -9.61 -3.43
CA LEU A 73 12.39 -9.54 -4.44
C LEU A 73 12.54 -10.87 -5.20
N ASN A 74 12.56 -12.00 -4.47
CA ASN A 74 12.72 -13.32 -5.07
C ASN A 74 11.49 -13.76 -5.89
N PHE A 75 10.27 -13.41 -5.46
CA PHE A 75 9.07 -13.69 -6.23
C PHE A 75 9.11 -13.01 -7.60
N PHE A 76 9.37 -11.70 -7.64
CA PHE A 76 9.44 -10.97 -8.90
C PHE A 76 10.65 -11.35 -9.75
N LYS A 77 11.79 -11.72 -9.13
CA LYS A 77 12.90 -12.30 -9.87
C LYS A 77 12.49 -13.58 -10.62
N LYS A 78 11.71 -14.48 -9.99
CA LYS A 78 11.16 -15.69 -10.65
C LYS A 78 10.20 -15.34 -11.78
N LYS A 79 9.52 -14.18 -11.71
CA LYS A 79 8.66 -13.64 -12.78
C LYS A 79 9.44 -12.88 -13.87
N GLY A 80 10.77 -12.93 -13.86
CA GLY A 80 11.63 -12.35 -14.90
C GLY A 80 12.06 -10.90 -14.67
N HIS A 81 11.83 -10.35 -13.47
CA HIS A 81 12.30 -9.01 -13.12
C HIS A 81 13.75 -9.06 -12.66
N GLU A 82 14.53 -8.05 -13.03
CA GLU A 82 15.88 -7.87 -12.50
C GLU A 82 15.82 -7.15 -11.15
N ILE A 83 16.50 -7.72 -10.13
CA ILE A 83 16.63 -7.05 -8.83
C ILE A 83 17.68 -5.96 -8.97
N ILE A 84 17.30 -4.72 -8.69
CA ILE A 84 18.22 -3.59 -8.65
C ILE A 84 18.46 -3.09 -7.22
N ASN A 85 19.61 -2.45 -7.01
CA ASN A 85 19.94 -1.82 -5.74
C ASN A 85 19.05 -0.59 -5.49
N PRO A 86 18.70 -0.30 -4.22
CA PRO A 86 17.97 0.90 -3.88
C PRO A 86 18.79 2.17 -4.15
N TYR A 87 18.10 3.24 -4.47
CA TYR A 87 18.67 4.58 -4.64
C TYR A 87 18.83 5.29 -3.30
N PRO A 88 19.65 6.35 -3.24
CA PRO A 88 19.76 7.17 -2.03
C PRO A 88 18.43 7.80 -1.63
N VAL A 89 18.16 7.87 -0.33
CA VAL A 89 16.95 8.53 0.19
C VAL A 89 16.94 10.05 -0.02
N VAL A 90 18.07 10.66 -0.32
CA VAL A 90 18.16 12.06 -0.77
C VAL A 90 18.14 12.07 -2.30
N ALA A 91 17.04 12.56 -2.87
CA ALA A 91 16.77 12.55 -4.31
C ALA A 91 17.56 13.66 -5.05
N ARG A 92 18.87 13.53 -5.11
CA ARG A 92 19.79 14.56 -5.70
C ARG A 92 19.57 14.80 -7.20
N TRP A 93 18.91 13.90 -7.90
CA TRP A 93 18.55 14.03 -9.33
C TRP A 93 17.24 14.79 -9.54
N ARG A 94 16.57 15.20 -8.45
CA ARG A 94 15.30 15.95 -8.46
C ARG A 94 15.54 17.37 -7.97
N THR A 95 14.81 18.33 -8.53
CA THR A 95 14.83 19.75 -8.12
C THR A 95 13.58 20.15 -7.35
N ASP A 96 12.54 19.33 -7.43
CA ASP A 96 11.21 19.54 -6.85
C ASP A 96 10.95 18.68 -5.61
N LEU A 97 11.82 17.71 -5.33
CA LEU A 97 11.69 16.76 -4.22
C LEU A 97 13.05 16.56 -3.53
N PHE A 98 13.08 16.65 -2.21
CA PHE A 98 14.31 16.48 -1.42
C PHE A 98 14.54 15.03 -1.00
N LEU A 99 13.48 14.32 -0.62
CA LEU A 99 13.55 12.94 -0.13
C LEU A 99 12.84 11.98 -1.09
N THR A 100 13.38 10.78 -1.26
CA THR A 100 12.72 9.70 -1.95
C THR A 100 11.57 9.18 -1.09
N ASP A 101 10.34 9.42 -1.52
CA ASP A 101 9.11 9.06 -0.80
C ASP A 101 8.32 7.91 -1.44
N ALA A 102 8.78 7.44 -2.60
CA ALA A 102 8.27 6.28 -3.33
C ALA A 102 9.33 5.73 -4.28
N SER A 103 9.25 4.43 -4.64
CA SER A 103 10.22 3.79 -5.54
C SER A 103 10.22 4.40 -6.96
N ILE A 104 9.08 4.91 -7.42
CA ILE A 104 8.99 5.55 -8.75
C ILE A 104 9.81 6.84 -8.85
N VAL A 105 10.09 7.51 -7.73
CA VAL A 105 10.94 8.72 -7.70
C VAL A 105 12.31 8.46 -8.32
N ASP A 106 12.82 7.23 -8.20
CA ASP A 106 14.12 6.81 -8.73
C ASP A 106 14.17 6.88 -10.27
N PHE A 107 13.02 6.80 -10.92
CA PHE A 107 12.87 6.78 -12.38
C PHE A 107 12.27 8.08 -12.94
N GLN A 108 11.73 8.92 -12.08
CA GLN A 108 11.17 10.21 -12.47
C GLN A 108 12.23 11.34 -12.40
N PRO A 109 12.20 12.29 -13.33
CA PRO A 109 11.36 12.32 -14.54
C PRO A 109 12.03 11.66 -15.77
N PHE A 110 13.27 11.22 -15.64
CA PHE A 110 14.13 10.89 -16.79
C PHE A 110 13.66 9.62 -17.52
N VAL A 111 13.41 8.53 -16.79
CA VAL A 111 12.97 7.27 -17.41
C VAL A 111 11.50 7.37 -17.85
N THR A 112 10.63 7.91 -16.98
CA THR A 112 9.18 8.03 -17.29
C THR A 112 8.88 8.93 -18.47
N ASN A 113 9.75 9.91 -18.76
CA ASN A 113 9.63 10.78 -19.92
C ASN A 113 10.44 10.28 -21.16
N GLY A 114 11.08 9.11 -21.06
CA GLY A 114 11.85 8.55 -22.17
C GLY A 114 13.20 9.23 -22.44
N VAL A 115 13.71 10.04 -21.51
CA VAL A 115 15.00 10.74 -21.63
C VAL A 115 16.17 9.80 -21.39
N SER A 116 16.01 8.85 -20.49
CA SER A 116 17.01 7.83 -20.15
C SER A 116 16.38 6.44 -20.14
N PRO A 117 17.12 5.40 -20.53
CA PRO A 117 16.63 4.02 -20.36
C PRO A 117 16.55 3.66 -18.87
N PRO A 118 15.65 2.74 -18.48
CA PRO A 118 15.68 2.14 -17.15
C PRO A 118 16.92 1.26 -16.97
N PRO A 119 17.39 1.05 -15.71
CA PRO A 119 18.55 0.17 -15.45
C PRO A 119 18.27 -1.28 -15.81
N ALA A 120 17.01 -1.70 -15.78
CA ALA A 120 16.50 -2.99 -16.27
C ALA A 120 15.02 -2.87 -16.61
N ASN A 121 14.48 -3.79 -17.43
CA ASN A 121 13.08 -3.74 -17.84
C ASN A 121 12.54 -5.14 -18.19
N PRO A 122 11.70 -5.78 -17.33
CA PRO A 122 11.18 -5.25 -16.08
C PRO A 122 12.18 -5.31 -14.93
N LEU A 123 11.92 -4.54 -13.86
CA LEU A 123 12.76 -4.52 -12.67
C LEU A 123 11.94 -4.62 -11.37
N VAL A 124 12.63 -5.02 -10.28
CA VAL A 124 12.09 -5.04 -8.93
C VAL A 124 13.09 -4.42 -7.95
N ILE A 125 12.58 -3.66 -7.00
CA ILE A 125 13.36 -2.92 -6.00
C ILE A 125 12.64 -2.95 -4.64
N SER A 126 13.40 -2.91 -3.55
CA SER A 126 12.89 -2.51 -2.24
C SER A 126 13.58 -1.21 -1.85
N GLN A 127 12.88 -0.09 -2.01
CA GLN A 127 13.39 1.25 -1.85
C GLN A 127 13.13 1.79 -0.44
N PRO A 128 14.16 2.13 0.34
CA PRO A 128 14.00 2.91 1.57
C PRO A 128 13.43 4.29 1.24
N CYS A 129 12.34 4.65 1.89
CA CYS A 129 11.63 5.89 1.68
C CYS A 129 11.52 6.70 2.96
N ILE A 130 11.52 8.03 2.82
CA ILE A 130 11.24 8.96 3.92
C ILE A 130 10.06 9.84 3.53
N ARG A 131 9.00 9.77 4.33
CA ARG A 131 7.76 10.52 4.08
C ARG A 131 7.34 11.26 5.34
N LEU A 132 7.26 12.58 5.25
CA LEU A 132 6.89 13.45 6.38
C LEU A 132 5.41 13.86 6.35
N VAL A 133 4.69 13.52 5.30
CA VAL A 133 3.24 13.69 5.23
C VAL A 133 2.59 12.86 6.33
N ASP A 134 1.63 13.45 7.05
CA ASP A 134 0.92 12.81 8.16
C ASP A 134 1.82 12.36 9.34
N ILE A 135 2.96 13.02 9.55
CA ILE A 135 3.90 12.69 10.63
C ILE A 135 3.24 12.76 12.02
N ASP A 136 2.27 13.63 12.21
CA ASP A 136 1.45 13.77 13.39
C ASP A 136 0.55 12.54 13.65
N LYS A 137 0.29 11.72 12.65
CA LYS A 137 -0.54 10.52 12.73
C LYS A 137 0.26 9.24 13.00
N VAL A 138 1.59 9.29 12.95
CA VAL A 138 2.47 8.10 13.07
C VAL A 138 2.18 7.30 14.35
N GLY A 139 2.18 7.95 15.51
CA GLY A 139 1.87 7.29 16.79
C GLY A 139 0.41 6.86 16.91
N LEU A 140 -0.51 7.69 16.41
CA LEU A 140 -1.96 7.49 16.56
C LEU A 140 -2.50 6.30 15.76
N THR A 141 -1.83 5.93 14.67
CA THR A 141 -2.28 4.90 13.72
C THR A 141 -1.55 3.58 13.87
N PHE A 142 -0.78 3.38 14.95
CA PHE A 142 -0.08 2.14 15.30
C PHE A 142 0.83 1.59 14.17
N GLY A 143 1.28 2.48 13.27
CA GLY A 143 2.18 2.13 12.18
C GLY A 143 1.53 2.02 10.80
N ARG A 144 0.26 2.43 10.61
CA ARG A 144 -0.27 2.68 9.26
C ARG A 144 0.52 3.78 8.55
N HIS A 145 0.89 4.84 9.29
CA HIS A 145 1.80 5.89 8.85
C HIS A 145 3.16 5.68 9.50
N LEU A 146 4.18 5.67 8.66
CA LEU A 146 5.59 5.55 9.05
C LEU A 146 6.37 6.68 8.39
N THR A 147 7.30 7.28 9.13
CA THR A 147 8.20 8.31 8.58
C THR A 147 9.28 7.69 7.71
N ILE A 148 9.78 6.51 8.11
CA ILE A 148 10.78 5.72 7.39
C ILE A 148 10.18 4.35 7.13
N PHE A 149 10.20 3.89 5.89
CA PHE A 149 9.66 2.60 5.47
C PHE A 149 10.32 2.10 4.20
N GLU A 150 10.12 0.83 3.88
CA GLU A 150 10.54 0.23 2.63
C GLU A 150 9.36 0.05 1.69
N MET A 151 9.47 0.64 0.49
CA MET A 151 8.52 0.43 -0.59
C MET A 151 9.07 -0.60 -1.57
N GLY A 152 8.46 -1.78 -1.59
CA GLY A 152 8.68 -2.74 -2.66
C GLY A 152 8.02 -2.23 -3.94
N GLY A 153 8.77 -2.18 -5.03
CA GLY A 153 8.25 -1.80 -6.33
C GLY A 153 8.65 -2.80 -7.40
N HIS A 154 7.71 -3.25 -8.21
CA HIS A 154 8.02 -3.85 -9.49
C HIS A 154 7.55 -2.92 -10.59
N HIS A 155 8.42 -2.69 -11.56
CA HIS A 155 8.20 -1.70 -12.61
C HIS A 155 8.40 -2.30 -13.99
N ALA A 156 7.54 -1.89 -14.93
CA ALA A 156 7.68 -2.18 -16.34
C ALA A 156 7.48 -0.88 -17.15
N PHE A 157 8.42 -0.61 -18.03
CA PHE A 157 8.41 0.57 -18.89
C PHE A 157 8.03 0.13 -20.30
N ASN A 158 6.79 0.44 -20.71
CA ASN A 158 6.24 0.01 -22.00
C ASN A 158 6.44 1.11 -23.04
N TYR A 159 7.34 0.83 -23.95
CA TYR A 159 7.61 1.68 -25.12
C TYR A 159 6.58 1.41 -26.22
N PRO A 160 6.36 2.35 -27.18
CA PRO A 160 5.41 2.15 -28.27
C PRO A 160 5.65 0.88 -29.10
N ASP A 161 6.91 0.48 -29.23
CA ASP A 161 7.38 -0.67 -29.99
C ASP A 161 7.65 -1.92 -29.14
N LYS A 162 7.62 -1.80 -27.80
CA LYS A 162 7.96 -2.87 -26.88
C LYS A 162 7.10 -2.86 -25.63
N ASN A 163 6.04 -3.65 -25.63
CA ASN A 163 5.23 -3.89 -24.45
C ASN A 163 5.86 -4.99 -23.59
N ILE A 164 6.04 -4.74 -22.30
CA ILE A 164 6.55 -5.71 -21.32
C ILE A 164 5.36 -6.43 -20.67
N TYR A 165 4.57 -5.71 -19.87
CA TYR A 165 3.28 -6.14 -19.33
C TYR A 165 2.50 -4.91 -18.84
N TRP A 166 1.19 -5.05 -18.64
CA TRP A 166 0.33 -3.96 -18.24
C TRP A 166 -0.59 -4.35 -17.09
N LYS A 167 -1.83 -3.92 -17.10
CA LYS A 167 -2.79 -4.03 -16.00
C LYS A 167 -3.12 -5.46 -15.59
N GLU A 168 -3.38 -6.33 -16.56
CA GLU A 168 -3.80 -7.72 -16.32
C GLU A 168 -2.72 -8.48 -15.55
N GLU A 169 -1.50 -8.49 -16.07
CA GLU A 169 -0.38 -9.19 -15.45
C GLU A 169 0.03 -8.55 -14.12
N THR A 170 -0.09 -7.21 -14.00
CA THR A 170 0.22 -6.52 -12.73
C THR A 170 -0.68 -6.98 -11.60
N VAL A 171 -1.99 -7.05 -11.85
CA VAL A 171 -2.96 -7.52 -10.86
C VAL A 171 -2.79 -9.01 -10.59
N GLN A 172 -2.56 -9.80 -11.63
CA GLN A 172 -2.27 -11.22 -11.50
C GLN A 172 -1.03 -11.49 -10.63
N TYR A 173 0.08 -10.81 -10.89
CA TYR A 173 1.31 -10.94 -10.09
C TYR A 173 1.09 -10.55 -8.63
N CYS A 174 0.32 -9.48 -8.39
CA CYS A 174 -0.03 -9.07 -7.03
C CYS A 174 -0.83 -10.17 -6.31
N GLN A 175 -1.85 -10.73 -6.97
CA GLN A 175 -2.67 -11.80 -6.40
C GLN A 175 -1.85 -13.07 -6.15
N GLU A 176 -0.99 -13.45 -7.08
CA GLU A 176 -0.10 -14.60 -6.95
C GLU A 176 0.90 -14.40 -5.80
N PHE A 177 1.52 -13.22 -5.69
CA PHE A 177 2.43 -12.90 -4.60
C PHE A 177 1.76 -13.04 -3.22
N ILE A 178 0.56 -12.48 -3.07
CA ILE A 178 -0.22 -12.54 -1.82
C ILE A 178 -0.56 -14.00 -1.49
N LYS A 179 -1.01 -14.78 -2.48
CA LYS A 179 -1.41 -16.16 -2.30
C LYS A 179 -0.22 -17.10 -2.06
N GLU A 180 0.82 -17.02 -2.89
CA GLU A 180 1.94 -17.96 -2.85
C GLU A 180 2.89 -17.69 -1.67
N GLU A 181 3.17 -16.41 -1.39
CA GLU A 181 4.17 -16.04 -0.39
C GLU A 181 3.61 -15.87 1.02
N PHE A 182 2.30 -15.57 1.15
CA PHE A 182 1.62 -15.38 2.45
C PHE A 182 0.50 -16.38 2.71
N GLY A 183 0.08 -17.17 1.71
CA GLY A 183 -1.01 -18.14 1.84
C GLY A 183 -2.39 -17.49 2.00
N ILE A 184 -2.51 -16.22 1.68
CA ILE A 184 -3.76 -15.48 1.86
C ILE A 184 -4.72 -15.82 0.71
N ASN A 185 -5.92 -16.28 1.07
CA ASN A 185 -6.95 -16.61 0.09
C ASN A 185 -7.41 -15.35 -0.67
N PRO A 186 -7.60 -15.43 -2.01
CA PRO A 186 -8.12 -14.34 -2.83
C PRO A 186 -9.40 -13.67 -2.31
N GLU A 187 -10.26 -14.38 -1.59
CA GLU A 187 -11.48 -13.81 -1.00
C GLU A 187 -11.24 -12.73 0.07
N TYR A 188 -10.04 -12.69 0.66
CA TYR A 188 -9.64 -11.63 1.60
C TYR A 188 -9.07 -10.39 0.92
N VAL A 189 -8.84 -10.45 -0.41
CA VAL A 189 -8.22 -9.36 -1.16
C VAL A 189 -9.29 -8.51 -1.83
N THR A 190 -9.22 -7.22 -1.61
CA THR A 190 -10.06 -6.22 -2.28
C THR A 190 -9.19 -5.30 -3.11
N TYR A 191 -9.59 -5.03 -4.35
CA TYR A 191 -8.94 -4.06 -5.23
C TYR A 191 -9.85 -2.83 -5.34
N LYS A 192 -9.49 -1.75 -4.68
CA LYS A 192 -10.26 -0.50 -4.71
C LYS A 192 -9.76 0.39 -5.82
N GLU A 193 -10.68 0.93 -6.62
CA GLU A 193 -10.37 1.86 -7.72
C GLU A 193 -9.90 3.20 -7.18
N GLY A 194 -8.84 3.73 -7.76
CA GLY A 194 -8.27 5.00 -7.36
C GLY A 194 -7.64 5.75 -8.52
N ILE A 195 -7.18 6.95 -8.24
CA ILE A 195 -6.39 7.79 -9.14
C ILE A 195 -5.13 8.16 -8.41
N TRP A 196 -4.01 7.85 -9.02
CA TRP A 196 -2.71 8.28 -8.51
C TRP A 196 -2.18 9.47 -9.32
N SER A 197 -1.57 10.42 -8.62
CA SER A 197 -0.85 11.54 -9.24
C SER A 197 0.34 11.92 -8.37
N GLY A 198 1.53 11.97 -8.97
CA GLY A 198 2.77 12.31 -8.27
C GLY A 198 3.91 12.59 -9.25
N GLY A 199 4.83 13.49 -8.87
CA GLY A 199 6.00 13.82 -9.70
C GLY A 199 5.67 14.31 -11.10
N GLY A 200 4.52 14.94 -11.31
CA GLY A 200 4.05 15.39 -12.62
C GLY A 200 3.47 14.31 -13.51
N ASN A 201 3.28 13.08 -12.99
CA ASN A 201 2.65 11.97 -13.70
C ASN A 201 1.33 11.59 -13.05
N ALA A 202 0.46 10.89 -13.78
CA ALA A 202 -0.82 10.42 -13.29
C ALA A 202 -1.28 9.14 -14.01
N GLY A 203 -2.20 8.41 -13.36
CA GLY A 203 -2.87 7.26 -13.95
C GLY A 203 -3.91 6.64 -13.03
N PRO A 204 -4.77 5.75 -13.55
CA PRO A 204 -5.64 4.94 -12.73
C PRO A 204 -4.79 3.98 -11.88
N CYS A 205 -5.30 3.63 -10.70
CA CYS A 205 -4.64 2.67 -9.82
C CYS A 205 -5.63 1.76 -9.12
N PHE A 206 -5.11 0.68 -8.56
CA PHE A 206 -5.81 -0.12 -7.58
C PHE A 206 -5.09 -0.04 -6.24
N GLU A 207 -5.82 0.29 -5.19
CA GLU A 207 -5.39 0.08 -3.80
C GLU A 207 -5.74 -1.35 -3.40
N VAL A 208 -4.75 -2.11 -2.96
CA VAL A 208 -4.90 -3.53 -2.58
C VAL A 208 -5.09 -3.60 -1.07
N ILE A 209 -6.24 -4.12 -0.65
CA ILE A 209 -6.69 -4.05 0.73
C ILE A 209 -6.90 -5.44 1.28
N ILE A 210 -6.37 -5.69 2.48
CA ILE A 210 -6.54 -6.95 3.21
C ILE A 210 -6.80 -6.62 4.68
N GLY A 211 -7.93 -7.08 5.19
CA GLY A 211 -8.26 -6.93 6.61
C GLY A 211 -8.34 -5.48 7.12
N GLY A 212 -8.73 -4.54 6.26
CA GLY A 212 -8.80 -3.12 6.57
C GLY A 212 -7.54 -2.31 6.23
N LEU A 213 -6.44 -3.00 5.93
CA LEU A 213 -5.15 -2.38 5.65
C LEU A 213 -4.88 -2.36 4.15
N GLU A 214 -4.61 -1.19 3.59
CA GLU A 214 -4.00 -1.05 2.27
C GLU A 214 -2.55 -1.57 2.35
N VAL A 215 -2.25 -2.64 1.61
CA VAL A 215 -0.93 -3.29 1.61
C VAL A 215 -0.10 -2.94 0.39
N ALA A 216 -0.75 -2.56 -0.71
CA ALA A 216 -0.08 -2.16 -1.94
C ALA A 216 -0.95 -1.19 -2.75
N THR A 217 -0.32 -0.43 -3.63
CA THR A 217 -0.96 0.36 -4.69
C THR A 217 -0.36 -0.02 -6.03
N LEU A 218 -1.22 -0.35 -7.00
CA LEU A 218 -0.84 -0.74 -8.36
C LEU A 218 -1.22 0.42 -9.30
N VAL A 219 -0.23 1.17 -9.76
CA VAL A 219 -0.43 2.38 -10.57
C VAL A 219 -0.13 2.09 -12.04
N PHE A 220 -1.01 2.56 -12.91
CA PHE A 220 -0.87 2.48 -14.36
C PHE A 220 -0.62 3.89 -14.92
N MET A 221 0.61 4.32 -14.78
CA MET A 221 1.05 5.66 -15.14
C MET A 221 1.10 5.80 -16.66
N GLN A 222 0.24 6.65 -17.21
CA GLN A 222 0.15 6.86 -18.64
C GLN A 222 -0.06 8.34 -19.03
N TYR A 223 -0.17 9.24 -18.04
CA TYR A 223 -0.37 10.66 -18.30
C TYR A 223 0.67 11.51 -17.59
N LYS A 224 1.04 12.59 -18.24
CA LYS A 224 1.72 13.74 -17.65
C LYS A 224 0.68 14.78 -17.27
N THR A 225 0.78 15.34 -16.07
CA THR A 225 -0.06 16.44 -15.62
C THR A 225 0.63 17.77 -15.94
N ILE A 226 -0.02 18.60 -16.76
CA ILE A 226 0.40 19.98 -17.02
C ILE A 226 -0.80 20.86 -16.63
N ASP A 227 -0.62 21.69 -15.62
CA ASP A 227 -1.70 22.47 -14.98
C ASP A 227 -2.89 21.59 -14.59
N THR A 228 -3.96 21.64 -15.36
CA THR A 228 -5.18 20.83 -15.14
C THR A 228 -5.39 19.76 -16.21
N GLU A 229 -4.54 19.67 -17.22
CA GLU A 229 -4.68 18.74 -18.33
C GLU A 229 -3.87 17.46 -18.14
N LEU A 230 -4.37 16.36 -18.71
CA LEU A 230 -3.69 15.07 -18.78
C LEU A 230 -3.23 14.85 -20.23
N ILE A 231 -1.91 14.79 -20.42
CA ILE A 231 -1.29 14.50 -21.72
C ILE A 231 -0.70 13.11 -21.69
N GLU A 232 -0.95 12.29 -22.67
CA GLU A 232 -0.39 10.94 -22.74
C GLU A 232 1.14 10.94 -22.70
N LEU A 233 1.71 10.06 -21.89
CA LEU A 233 3.14 9.84 -21.83
C LEU A 233 3.59 8.97 -23.01
N PRO A 234 4.82 9.22 -23.54
CA PRO A 234 5.40 8.38 -24.59
C PRO A 234 5.66 6.95 -24.09
N ILE A 235 5.86 6.78 -22.79
CA ILE A 235 6.11 5.49 -22.14
C ILE A 235 5.03 5.27 -21.07
N ARG A 236 4.28 4.17 -21.21
CA ARG A 236 3.35 3.73 -20.17
C ARG A 236 4.11 2.93 -19.13
N THR A 237 4.05 3.36 -17.89
CA THR A 237 4.83 2.77 -16.80
C THR A 237 3.91 2.03 -15.82
N VAL A 238 4.20 0.74 -15.59
CA VAL A 238 3.69 0.05 -14.41
C VAL A 238 4.51 0.53 -13.22
N ASP A 239 3.84 1.19 -12.30
CA ASP A 239 4.40 1.64 -11.03
C ASP A 239 3.66 0.97 -9.90
N THR A 240 4.37 0.27 -9.02
CA THR A 240 3.75 -0.39 -7.90
C THR A 240 4.44 -0.04 -6.59
N GLY A 241 3.66 0.09 -5.53
CA GLY A 241 4.17 0.34 -4.19
C GLY A 241 3.60 -0.67 -3.20
N TYR A 242 4.43 -1.61 -2.75
CA TYR A 242 4.10 -2.60 -1.72
C TYR A 242 4.72 -2.16 -0.40
N GLY A 243 3.91 -2.02 0.64
CA GLY A 243 4.41 -1.69 1.98
C GLY A 243 5.04 -2.91 2.64
N MET A 244 6.37 -3.01 2.66
CA MET A 244 7.06 -4.16 3.26
C MET A 244 6.71 -4.31 4.74
N GLU A 245 6.68 -3.21 5.49
CA GLU A 245 6.26 -3.18 6.88
C GLU A 245 4.78 -3.57 7.04
N ARG A 246 3.91 -3.15 6.12
CA ARG A 246 2.49 -3.48 6.16
C ARG A 246 2.24 -4.96 5.93
N PHE A 247 2.93 -5.60 4.99
CA PHE A 247 2.87 -7.06 4.79
C PHE A 247 3.41 -7.83 6.00
N SER A 248 4.53 -7.37 6.56
CA SER A 248 5.07 -7.95 7.79
C SER A 248 4.08 -7.81 8.95
N TRP A 249 3.50 -6.63 9.14
CA TRP A 249 2.50 -6.36 10.18
C TRP A 249 1.24 -7.20 10.01
N LEU A 250 0.69 -7.24 8.80
CA LEU A 250 -0.46 -8.07 8.44
C LEU A 250 -0.21 -9.54 8.78
N SER A 251 0.97 -10.07 8.42
CA SER A 251 1.33 -11.47 8.67
C SER A 251 1.48 -11.80 10.16
N ASN A 252 1.82 -10.82 10.98
CA ASN A 252 1.97 -10.99 12.42
C ASN A 252 0.66 -10.84 13.19
N GLY A 253 -0.31 -10.07 12.65
CA GLY A 253 -1.55 -9.77 13.35
C GLY A 253 -1.36 -9.00 14.66
N SER A 254 -0.23 -8.32 14.83
CA SER A 254 0.09 -7.53 16.03
C SER A 254 -0.79 -6.28 16.12
N TYR A 255 -1.05 -5.80 17.34
CA TYR A 255 -1.74 -4.52 17.53
C TYR A 255 -0.94 -3.33 16.97
N SER A 256 0.38 -3.45 16.84
CA SER A 256 1.23 -2.38 16.34
C SER A 256 2.25 -2.91 15.33
N CYS A 257 2.43 -2.16 14.24
CA CYS A 257 3.49 -2.39 13.28
C CYS A 257 4.88 -2.22 13.93
N PHE A 258 5.01 -1.26 14.86
CA PHE A 258 6.28 -0.99 15.54
C PHE A 258 6.83 -2.20 16.31
N ASN A 259 5.95 -3.02 16.91
CA ASN A 259 6.36 -4.24 17.61
C ASN A 259 6.96 -5.27 16.65
N VAL A 260 6.56 -5.24 15.38
CA VAL A 260 7.02 -6.18 14.36
C VAL A 260 8.35 -5.71 13.76
N ILE A 261 8.43 -4.43 13.38
CA ILE A 261 9.61 -3.89 12.67
C ILE A 261 10.76 -3.53 13.62
N TYR A 262 10.45 -3.19 14.88
CA TYR A 262 11.42 -2.84 15.92
C TYR A 262 11.42 -3.83 17.09
N GLY A 263 11.03 -5.09 16.83
CA GLY A 263 10.86 -6.12 17.86
C GLY A 263 12.10 -6.36 18.74
N GLU A 264 13.30 -6.15 18.22
CA GLU A 264 14.56 -6.27 18.98
C GLU A 264 14.84 -5.03 19.84
N ILE A 265 14.40 -3.84 19.41
CA ILE A 265 14.66 -2.56 20.08
C ILE A 265 13.58 -2.25 21.13
N TYR A 266 12.35 -2.63 20.86
CA TYR A 266 11.21 -2.33 21.73
C TYR A 266 11.39 -2.81 23.18
N PRO A 267 11.88 -4.04 23.46
CA PRO A 267 12.18 -4.49 24.81
C PRO A 267 13.30 -3.71 25.50
N LEU A 268 14.21 -3.09 24.72
CA LEU A 268 15.26 -2.23 25.29
C LEU A 268 14.68 -0.87 25.70
N ILE A 269 13.82 -0.30 24.88
CA ILE A 269 13.14 0.95 25.19
C ILE A 269 12.26 0.80 26.44
N SER A 270 11.51 -0.29 26.56
CA SER A 270 10.64 -0.55 27.71
C SER A 270 11.39 -0.76 29.04
N LYS A 271 12.70 -1.01 29.02
CA LYS A 271 13.54 -1.02 30.22
C LYS A 271 13.98 0.37 30.68
N ILE A 272 13.95 1.34 29.77
CA ILE A 272 14.39 2.74 30.03
C ILE A 272 13.20 3.61 30.39
N ILE A 273 12.06 3.33 29.78
CA ILE A 273 10.82 4.08 29.98
C ILE A 273 9.85 3.17 30.72
N ASP A 274 9.25 3.69 31.80
CA ASP A 274 8.17 2.99 32.51
C ASP A 274 6.90 3.08 31.66
N ILE A 275 6.69 2.03 30.84
CA ILE A 275 5.52 1.92 29.98
C ILE A 275 4.44 1.20 30.78
N PRO A 276 3.24 1.80 30.96
CA PRO A 276 2.12 1.13 31.61
C PRO A 276 1.83 -0.23 30.94
N LYS A 277 1.70 -1.27 31.75
CA LYS A 277 1.28 -2.59 31.27
C LYS A 277 -0.20 -2.54 30.96
N ILE A 278 -0.54 -2.58 29.68
CA ILE A 278 -1.93 -2.67 29.20
C ILE A 278 -2.14 -4.10 28.69
N GLU A 279 -3.29 -4.68 29.00
CA GLU A 279 -3.65 -6.01 28.50
C GLU A 279 -3.70 -6.05 26.98
N GLU A 280 -3.16 -7.08 26.37
CA GLU A 280 -3.06 -7.21 24.90
C GLU A 280 -4.43 -7.18 24.23
N GLU A 281 -5.46 -7.71 24.87
CA GLU A 281 -6.83 -7.68 24.35
C GLU A 281 -7.35 -6.24 24.22
N ILE A 282 -7.03 -5.36 25.18
CA ILE A 282 -7.40 -3.96 25.15
C ILE A 282 -6.63 -3.26 24.01
N LEU A 283 -5.32 -3.52 23.90
CA LEU A 283 -4.50 -2.97 22.83
C LEU A 283 -5.00 -3.40 21.44
N ASN A 284 -5.34 -4.67 21.25
CA ASN A 284 -5.89 -5.20 20.02
C ASN A 284 -7.22 -4.51 19.63
N LYS A 285 -8.13 -4.35 20.58
CA LYS A 285 -9.41 -3.65 20.35
C LYS A 285 -9.19 -2.19 19.97
N TYR A 286 -8.33 -1.48 20.69
CA TYR A 286 -8.04 -0.08 20.42
C TYR A 286 -7.34 0.10 19.04
N ALA A 287 -6.34 -0.71 18.76
CA ALA A 287 -5.58 -0.66 17.53
C ALA A 287 -6.45 -0.98 16.30
N ALA A 288 -7.40 -1.89 16.42
CA ALA A 288 -8.33 -2.20 15.33
C ALA A 288 -9.09 -0.95 14.84
N TYR A 289 -9.42 -0.03 15.75
CA TYR A 289 -10.10 1.23 15.40
C TYR A 289 -9.15 2.39 15.10
N SER A 290 -7.85 2.26 15.34
CA SER A 290 -6.86 3.34 15.16
C SER A 290 -6.79 3.85 13.72
N ALA A 291 -7.07 3.02 12.75
CA ALA A 291 -7.09 3.39 11.34
C ALA A 291 -8.14 4.47 11.03
N ILE A 292 -9.24 4.48 11.77
CA ILE A 292 -10.29 5.49 11.65
C ILE A 292 -9.79 6.85 12.18
N MET A 293 -8.81 6.85 13.09
CA MET A 293 -8.23 8.08 13.64
C MET A 293 -7.49 8.93 12.60
N ALA A 294 -6.92 8.29 11.58
CA ALA A 294 -6.19 8.99 10.54
C ALA A 294 -7.06 9.90 9.66
N SER A 295 -8.37 9.62 9.60
CA SER A 295 -9.30 10.26 8.66
C SER A 295 -10.20 11.33 9.27
N ARG A 296 -10.17 11.53 10.61
CA ARG A 296 -11.11 12.43 11.28
C ARG A 296 -10.43 13.65 11.90
N GLU A 297 -11.06 14.82 11.75
CA GLU A 297 -10.60 16.10 12.27
C GLU A 297 -10.61 16.20 13.80
N SER A 298 -11.35 15.34 14.51
CA SER A 298 -11.50 15.39 15.96
C SER A 298 -11.19 14.05 16.63
N ILE A 299 -9.98 13.95 17.17
CA ILE A 299 -9.51 12.80 17.96
C ILE A 299 -10.41 12.55 19.19
N SER A 300 -10.91 13.60 19.85
CA SER A 300 -11.79 13.48 21.03
C SER A 300 -13.10 12.76 20.72
N LYS A 301 -13.79 13.16 19.65
CA LYS A 301 -15.05 12.49 19.22
C LYS A 301 -14.81 11.04 18.85
N LEU A 302 -13.65 10.74 18.25
CA LEU A 302 -13.31 9.39 17.90
C LEU A 302 -13.01 8.52 19.13
N ARG A 303 -12.32 9.06 20.14
CA ARG A 303 -12.11 8.35 21.41
C ARG A 303 -13.42 7.98 22.09
N GLU A 304 -14.38 8.91 22.10
CA GLU A 304 -15.74 8.64 22.61
C GLU A 304 -16.44 7.53 21.83
N GLU A 305 -16.34 7.55 20.49
CA GLU A 305 -16.92 6.51 19.63
C GLU A 305 -16.27 5.15 19.85
N ILE A 306 -14.94 5.10 19.97
CA ILE A 306 -14.19 3.86 20.27
C ILE A 306 -14.59 3.33 21.64
N SER A 307 -14.60 4.18 22.66
CA SER A 307 -15.01 3.81 24.00
C SER A 307 -16.42 3.20 24.01
N ARG A 308 -17.36 3.84 23.33
CA ARG A 308 -18.74 3.35 23.22
C ARG A 308 -18.83 1.99 22.50
N LYS A 309 -18.03 1.77 21.44
CA LYS A 309 -18.07 0.51 20.65
C LYS A 309 -17.31 -0.63 21.29
N THR A 310 -16.24 -0.35 22.01
CA THR A 310 -15.34 -1.35 22.56
C THR A 310 -15.50 -1.57 24.05
N GLY A 311 -16.15 -0.64 24.75
CA GLY A 311 -16.23 -0.63 26.22
C GLY A 311 -14.93 -0.19 26.92
N ILE A 312 -13.94 0.29 26.17
CA ILE A 312 -12.66 0.77 26.72
C ILE A 312 -12.88 2.19 27.29
N PRO A 313 -12.47 2.49 28.55
CA PRO A 313 -12.54 3.85 29.10
C PRO A 313 -11.76 4.87 28.27
N ILE A 314 -12.19 6.13 28.32
CA ILE A 314 -11.54 7.24 27.58
C ILE A 314 -10.22 7.69 28.24
N GLU A 315 -10.01 7.35 29.52
CA GLU A 315 -8.84 7.76 30.32
C GLU A 315 -7.56 7.09 29.92
#